data_2acd8b2c5696156d9be93fc0e145d1a3
#
_entry.id   2acd8b2c5696156d9be93fc0e145d1a3
#
_cell.length_a   1.000
_cell.length_b   1.000
_cell.length_c   1.000
_cell.angle_alpha   90.00
_cell.angle_beta   90.00
_cell.angle_gamma   90.00
#
_symmetry.space_group_name_H-M   'P 1'
#
loop_
_entity.id
_entity.type
_entity.pdbx_description
1 polymer ?
#
loop_
_entity_poly.entity_id
_entity_poly.type
_entity_poly.pdbx_seq_one_letter_code
_entity_poly.pdbx_strand_id
1 'polypeptide(L)'
;AASDVYKRQIYNAINTLTNSIAIAFRPAMIKSYSAKENKYLEQLFFASSKAILYLLAMVLIPFIFEAETLLTLWLGECTPTMVLFARLYAVYTICLALHNPITTIIQATGNIRKYSMYVESMTILCLPVSWLLFKLGMPPYFVFVTMIGLCILAHIIRLLMLQSSISVFTISKYLV
;
A
#
# COMPACT_ATOMS: atom_id res chain seq x y z
N ALA A 1 4.66 27.15 2.74
CA ALA A 1 3.24 27.03 3.15
C ALA A 1 2.34 26.53 1.99
N ALA A 2 2.35 27.17 0.80
CA ALA A 2 1.52 26.73 -0.33
C ALA A 2 1.90 25.32 -0.84
N SER A 3 3.20 25.03 -0.98
CA SER A 3 3.71 23.73 -1.42
C SER A 3 3.23 22.54 -0.55
N ASP A 4 3.04 22.73 0.75
CA ASP A 4 2.64 21.66 1.66
C ASP A 4 1.13 21.35 1.57
N VAL A 5 0.33 22.37 1.25
CA VAL A 5 -1.11 22.21 1.01
C VAL A 5 -1.33 21.34 -0.24
N TYR A 6 -0.58 21.58 -1.30
CA TYR A 6 -0.70 20.83 -2.55
C TYR A 6 -0.20 19.37 -2.43
N LYS A 7 0.89 19.14 -1.70
CA LYS A 7 1.37 17.77 -1.41
C LYS A 7 0.29 16.95 -0.69
N ARG A 8 -0.41 17.55 0.28
CA ARG A 8 -1.55 16.93 0.97
C ARG A 8 -2.72 16.66 0.05
N GLN A 9 -2.99 17.52 -0.93
CA GLN A 9 -4.11 17.31 -1.87
C GLN A 9 -3.90 16.08 -2.75
N ILE A 10 -2.70 15.88 -3.32
CA ILE A 10 -2.40 14.67 -4.11
C ILE A 10 -2.50 13.42 -3.24
N TYR A 11 -1.85 13.45 -2.07
CA TYR A 11 -1.91 12.34 -1.13
C TYR A 11 -3.37 11.97 -0.79
N ASN A 12 -4.19 12.98 -0.49
CA ASN A 12 -5.60 12.77 -0.17
C ASN A 12 -6.39 12.24 -1.36
N ALA A 13 -6.15 12.74 -2.57
CA ALA A 13 -6.83 12.27 -3.78
C ALA A 13 -6.53 10.79 -4.05
N ILE A 14 -5.26 10.38 -4.01
CA ILE A 14 -4.85 8.98 -4.21
C ILE A 14 -5.42 8.08 -3.12
N ASN A 15 -5.33 8.49 -1.85
CA ASN A 15 -5.90 7.73 -0.75
C ASN A 15 -7.43 7.64 -0.82
N THR A 16 -8.11 8.71 -1.23
CA THR A 16 -9.56 8.70 -1.40
C THR A 16 -9.98 7.69 -2.46
N LEU A 17 -9.31 7.65 -3.60
CA LEU A 17 -9.59 6.67 -4.65
C LEU A 17 -9.40 5.23 -4.14
N THR A 18 -8.26 4.95 -3.51
CA THR A 18 -7.94 3.62 -2.97
C THR A 18 -8.93 3.20 -1.89
N ASN A 19 -9.25 4.10 -0.97
CA ASN A 19 -10.18 3.84 0.12
C ASN A 19 -11.62 3.67 -0.38
N SER A 20 -12.04 4.40 -1.42
CA SER A 20 -13.39 4.26 -2.00
C SER A 20 -13.64 2.85 -2.51
N ILE A 21 -12.66 2.25 -3.20
CA ILE A 21 -12.76 0.87 -3.65
C ILE A 21 -12.78 -0.08 -2.44
N ALA A 22 -11.86 0.09 -1.50
CA ALA A 22 -11.79 -0.75 -0.32
C ALA A 22 -13.10 -0.72 0.51
N ILE A 23 -13.70 0.47 0.68
CA ILE A 23 -14.98 0.67 1.38
C ILE A 23 -16.12 -0.02 0.62
N ALA A 24 -16.15 0.03 -0.71
CA ALA A 24 -17.20 -0.60 -1.51
C ALA A 24 -17.20 -2.14 -1.37
N PHE A 25 -16.03 -2.77 -1.33
CA PHE A 25 -15.92 -4.22 -1.19
C PHE A 25 -16.00 -4.73 0.26
N ARG A 26 -15.68 -3.89 1.24
CA ARG A 26 -15.59 -4.27 2.66
C ARG A 26 -16.86 -4.92 3.23
N PRO A 27 -18.09 -4.38 3.05
CA PRO A 27 -19.30 -5.00 3.58
C PRO A 27 -19.57 -6.38 2.98
N ALA A 28 -19.36 -6.53 1.66
CA ALA A 28 -19.53 -7.80 0.96
C ALA A 28 -18.54 -8.88 1.46
N MET A 29 -17.26 -8.51 1.67
CA MET A 29 -16.24 -9.40 2.22
C MET A 29 -16.58 -9.87 3.64
N ILE A 30 -17.00 -8.95 4.53
CA ILE A 30 -17.36 -9.27 5.91
C ILE A 30 -18.58 -10.20 5.94
N LYS A 31 -19.60 -9.90 5.13
CA LYS A 31 -20.81 -10.72 5.01
C LYS A 31 -20.50 -12.13 4.52
N SER A 32 -19.71 -12.24 3.46
CA SER A 32 -19.29 -13.52 2.87
C SER A 32 -18.47 -14.37 3.86
N TYR A 33 -17.57 -13.72 4.63
CA TYR A 33 -16.82 -14.40 5.69
C TYR A 33 -17.76 -14.95 6.78
N SER A 34 -18.71 -14.13 7.25
CA SER A 34 -19.67 -14.53 8.29
C SER A 34 -20.61 -15.66 7.83
N ALA A 35 -20.96 -15.68 6.54
CA ALA A 35 -21.76 -16.72 5.91
C ALA A 35 -20.96 -17.99 5.58
N LYS A 36 -19.64 -18.02 5.82
CA LYS A 36 -18.71 -19.11 5.46
C LYS A 36 -18.69 -19.43 3.96
N GLU A 37 -19.02 -18.45 3.12
CA GLU A 37 -19.00 -18.55 1.66
C GLU A 37 -17.58 -18.34 1.12
N ASN A 38 -16.68 -19.27 1.40
CA ASN A 38 -15.25 -19.13 1.14
C ASN A 38 -14.90 -18.87 -0.32
N LYS A 39 -15.62 -19.49 -1.28
CA LYS A 39 -15.39 -19.27 -2.72
C LYS A 39 -15.75 -17.85 -3.14
N TYR A 40 -16.86 -17.33 -2.64
CA TYR A 40 -17.29 -15.98 -2.95
C TYR A 40 -16.37 -14.93 -2.28
N LEU A 41 -15.93 -15.20 -1.07
CA LEU A 41 -14.92 -14.39 -0.39
C LEU A 41 -13.61 -14.32 -1.18
N GLU A 42 -13.13 -15.44 -1.70
CA GLU A 42 -11.94 -15.48 -2.56
C GLU A 42 -12.12 -14.65 -3.83
N GLN A 43 -13.26 -14.75 -4.49
CA GLN A 43 -13.58 -13.92 -5.68
C GLN A 43 -13.60 -12.43 -5.36
N LEU A 44 -14.24 -12.02 -4.27
CA LEU A 44 -14.28 -10.63 -3.82
C LEU A 44 -12.88 -10.10 -3.49
N PHE A 45 -12.05 -10.92 -2.87
CA PHE A 45 -10.67 -10.57 -2.54
C PHE A 45 -9.85 -10.28 -3.81
N PHE A 46 -9.86 -11.20 -4.78
CA PHE A 46 -9.14 -11.00 -6.03
C PHE A 46 -9.72 -9.86 -6.86
N ALA A 47 -11.03 -9.71 -6.92
CA ALA A 47 -11.68 -8.61 -7.63
C ALA A 47 -11.28 -7.25 -7.04
N SER A 48 -11.33 -7.09 -5.72
CA SER A 48 -10.93 -5.85 -5.05
C SER A 48 -9.44 -5.57 -5.19
N SER A 49 -8.57 -6.58 -5.07
CA SER A 49 -7.13 -6.42 -5.23
C SER A 49 -6.77 -5.99 -6.66
N LYS A 50 -7.36 -6.62 -7.68
CA LYS A 50 -7.17 -6.25 -9.09
C LYS A 50 -7.73 -4.85 -9.39
N ALA A 51 -8.91 -4.53 -8.89
CA ALA A 51 -9.52 -3.21 -9.09
C ALA A 51 -8.65 -2.08 -8.50
N ILE A 52 -8.14 -2.26 -7.29
CA ILE A 52 -7.24 -1.30 -6.64
C ILE A 52 -5.94 -1.18 -7.44
N LEU A 53 -5.33 -2.31 -7.83
CA LEU A 53 -4.08 -2.31 -8.58
C LEU A 53 -4.22 -1.61 -9.93
N TYR A 54 -5.26 -1.95 -10.71
CA TYR A 54 -5.47 -1.37 -12.03
C TYR A 54 -5.78 0.12 -11.96
N LEU A 55 -6.60 0.55 -11.00
CA LEU A 55 -6.92 1.97 -10.84
C LEU A 55 -5.68 2.77 -10.44
N LEU A 56 -4.89 2.27 -9.49
CA LEU A 56 -3.65 2.94 -9.11
C LEU A 56 -2.61 2.92 -10.22
N ALA A 57 -2.45 1.79 -10.92
CA ALA A 57 -1.53 1.69 -12.03
C ALA A 57 -1.89 2.68 -13.15
N MET A 58 -3.18 2.83 -13.47
CA MET A 58 -3.65 3.79 -14.47
C MET A 58 -3.26 5.24 -14.13
N VAL A 59 -3.24 5.60 -12.84
CA VAL A 59 -2.89 6.95 -12.40
C VAL A 59 -1.39 7.09 -12.15
N LEU A 60 -0.78 6.12 -11.46
CA LEU A 60 0.59 6.25 -10.97
C LEU A 60 1.65 5.86 -12.01
N ILE A 61 1.34 5.00 -12.97
CA ILE A 61 2.30 4.66 -14.04
C ILE A 61 2.60 5.90 -14.91
N PRO A 62 1.61 6.60 -15.49
CA PRO A 62 1.88 7.84 -16.20
C PRO A 62 2.57 8.88 -15.32
N PHE A 63 2.17 9.00 -14.05
CA PHE A 63 2.83 9.90 -13.10
C PHE A 63 4.31 9.57 -12.91
N ILE A 64 4.70 8.30 -12.80
CA ILE A 64 6.10 7.90 -12.63
C ILE A 64 6.94 8.29 -13.85
N PHE A 65 6.40 8.09 -15.06
CA PHE A 65 7.11 8.44 -16.30
C PHE A 65 7.23 9.96 -16.48
N GLU A 66 6.15 10.69 -16.29
CA GLU A 66 6.05 12.14 -16.52
C GLU A 66 6.23 12.97 -15.23
N ALA A 67 6.81 12.39 -14.18
CA ALA A 67 6.94 13.04 -12.89
C ALA A 67 7.66 14.40 -12.96
N GLU A 68 8.68 14.51 -13.81
CA GLU A 68 9.44 15.76 -14.00
C GLU A 68 8.56 16.85 -14.62
N THR A 69 7.89 16.54 -15.72
CA THR A 69 7.00 17.46 -16.43
C THR A 69 5.84 17.91 -15.54
N LEU A 70 5.21 16.96 -14.85
CA LEU A 70 4.08 17.24 -13.96
C LEU A 70 4.49 18.07 -12.75
N LEU A 71 5.63 17.75 -12.14
CA LEU A 71 6.14 18.54 -10.99
C LEU A 71 6.59 19.92 -11.41
N THR A 72 7.23 20.08 -12.57
CA THR A 72 7.64 21.38 -13.08
C THR A 72 6.43 22.25 -13.42
N LEU A 73 5.41 21.66 -14.08
CA LEU A 73 4.16 22.37 -14.40
C LEU A 73 3.44 22.84 -13.12
N TRP A 74 3.54 22.08 -12.06
CA TRP A 74 2.79 22.34 -10.85
C TRP A 74 3.53 23.19 -9.81
N LEU A 75 4.85 23.00 -9.66
CA LEU A 75 5.69 23.71 -8.67
C LEU A 75 6.47 24.88 -9.28
N GLY A 76 6.51 24.97 -10.61
CA GLY A 76 7.29 25.99 -11.35
C GLY A 76 8.76 25.60 -11.50
N GLU A 77 9.39 25.08 -10.47
CA GLU A 77 10.77 24.58 -10.47
C GLU A 77 10.83 23.18 -9.88
N CYS A 78 11.64 22.30 -10.47
CA CYS A 78 11.77 20.91 -10.02
C CYS A 78 13.24 20.49 -9.97
N THR A 79 13.67 19.95 -8.83
CA THR A 79 15.01 19.37 -8.69
C THR A 79 14.97 17.86 -8.99
N PRO A 80 16.07 17.26 -9.53
CA PRO A 80 16.12 15.82 -9.77
C PRO A 80 15.81 14.99 -8.52
N THR A 81 16.18 15.49 -7.35
CA THR A 81 15.90 14.84 -6.05
C THR A 81 14.40 14.81 -5.76
N MET A 82 13.65 15.86 -6.09
CA MET A 82 12.19 15.90 -5.92
C MET A 82 11.50 14.88 -6.84
N VAL A 83 11.96 14.77 -8.09
CA VAL A 83 11.45 13.77 -9.03
C VAL A 83 11.67 12.36 -8.52
N LEU A 84 12.89 12.06 -8.03
CA LEU A 84 13.21 10.76 -7.47
C LEU A 84 12.32 10.42 -6.26
N PHE A 85 12.13 11.37 -5.35
CA PHE A 85 11.26 11.17 -4.20
C PHE A 85 9.81 10.93 -4.59
N ALA A 86 9.29 11.68 -5.57
CA ALA A 86 7.93 11.51 -6.06
C ALA A 86 7.72 10.11 -6.70
N ARG A 87 8.67 9.66 -7.50
CA ARG A 87 8.65 8.32 -8.10
C ARG A 87 8.68 7.22 -7.05
N LEU A 88 9.60 7.28 -6.10
CA LEU A 88 9.70 6.31 -5.01
C LEU A 88 8.44 6.29 -4.15
N TYR A 89 7.87 7.46 -3.87
CA TYR A 89 6.61 7.57 -3.13
C TYR A 89 5.43 6.97 -3.90
N ALA A 90 5.36 7.14 -5.22
CA ALA A 90 4.35 6.50 -6.05
C ALA A 90 4.43 4.98 -6.00
N VAL A 91 5.64 4.40 -6.09
CA VAL A 91 5.88 2.97 -5.93
C VAL A 91 5.46 2.48 -4.54
N TYR A 92 5.83 3.21 -3.49
CA TYR A 92 5.42 2.90 -2.11
C TYR A 92 3.89 2.88 -1.97
N THR A 93 3.19 3.84 -2.59
CA THR A 93 1.73 3.93 -2.54
C THR A 93 1.05 2.72 -3.19
N ILE A 94 1.58 2.21 -4.31
CA ILE A 94 1.08 0.97 -4.94
C ILE A 94 1.25 -0.21 -3.96
N CYS A 95 2.43 -0.37 -3.37
CA CYS A 95 2.68 -1.44 -2.39
C CYS A 95 1.73 -1.34 -1.18
N LEU A 96 1.49 -0.12 -0.68
CA LEU A 96 0.62 0.13 0.46
C LEU A 96 -0.84 -0.22 0.15
N ALA A 97 -1.32 0.10 -1.04
CA ALA A 97 -2.72 -0.10 -1.42
C ALA A 97 -3.12 -1.58 -1.51
N LEU A 98 -2.20 -2.46 -1.87
CA LEU A 98 -2.43 -3.91 -1.91
C LEU A 98 -2.73 -4.53 -0.52
N HIS A 99 -2.46 -3.79 0.56
CA HIS A 99 -2.77 -4.26 1.91
C HIS A 99 -4.25 -4.21 2.28
N ASN A 100 -5.02 -3.31 1.66
CA ASN A 100 -6.40 -3.03 2.06
C ASN A 100 -7.33 -4.26 2.02
N PRO A 101 -7.37 -5.08 0.95
CA PRO A 101 -8.20 -6.28 0.91
C PRO A 101 -7.83 -7.31 1.99
N ILE A 102 -6.53 -7.52 2.20
CA ILE A 102 -6.01 -8.46 3.21
C ILE A 102 -6.41 -8.01 4.61
N THR A 103 -6.21 -6.73 4.91
CA THR A 103 -6.56 -6.13 6.20
C THR A 103 -8.05 -6.27 6.49
N THR A 104 -8.91 -6.07 5.48
CA THR A 104 -10.36 -6.22 5.61
C THR A 104 -10.75 -7.63 6.03
N ILE A 105 -10.16 -8.66 5.41
CA ILE A 105 -10.46 -10.05 5.76
C ILE A 105 -9.93 -10.40 7.15
N ILE A 106 -8.70 -10.00 7.49
CA ILE A 106 -8.14 -10.25 8.82
C ILE A 106 -8.97 -9.56 9.91
N GLN A 107 -9.49 -8.35 9.65
CA GLN A 107 -10.42 -7.69 10.55
C GLN A 107 -11.72 -8.48 10.72
N ALA A 108 -12.24 -9.08 9.67
CA ALA A 108 -13.42 -9.94 9.74
C ALA A 108 -13.20 -11.22 10.57
N THR A 109 -11.98 -11.76 10.63
CA THR A 109 -11.64 -12.92 11.48
C THR A 109 -11.64 -12.60 12.97
N GLY A 110 -11.61 -11.31 13.36
CA GLY A 110 -11.52 -10.87 14.76
C GLY A 110 -10.11 -10.95 15.38
N ASN A 111 -9.13 -11.54 14.71
CA ASN A 111 -7.76 -11.71 15.22
C ASN A 111 -6.87 -10.49 14.98
N ILE A 112 -7.44 -9.30 15.24
CA ILE A 112 -6.82 -8.00 14.93
C ILE A 112 -5.55 -7.76 15.77
N ARG A 113 -5.53 -8.23 17.03
CA ARG A 113 -4.45 -7.93 17.95
C ARG A 113 -3.09 -8.43 17.46
N LYS A 114 -3.01 -9.69 17.06
CA LYS A 114 -1.76 -10.29 16.54
C LYS A 114 -1.32 -9.59 15.25
N TYR A 115 -2.29 -9.36 14.35
CA TYR A 115 -2.05 -8.66 13.11
C TYR A 115 -1.46 -7.26 13.33
N SER A 116 -2.11 -6.43 14.17
CA SER A 116 -1.62 -5.07 14.45
C SER A 116 -0.24 -5.09 15.10
N MET A 117 0.03 -5.99 16.02
CA MET A 117 1.35 -6.08 16.65
C MET A 117 2.46 -6.32 15.62
N TYR A 118 2.30 -7.26 14.69
CA TYR A 118 3.33 -7.55 13.69
C TYR A 118 3.47 -6.41 12.66
N VAL A 119 2.36 -5.91 12.16
CA VAL A 119 2.37 -4.92 11.09
C VAL A 119 2.81 -3.55 11.58
N GLU A 120 2.31 -3.10 12.73
CA GLU A 120 2.70 -1.81 13.31
C GLU A 120 4.16 -1.82 13.76
N SER A 121 4.66 -2.96 14.26
CA SER A 121 6.09 -3.12 14.58
C SER A 121 6.97 -2.90 13.35
N MET A 122 6.57 -3.40 12.17
CA MET A 122 7.32 -3.16 10.93
C MET A 122 7.33 -1.68 10.54
N THR A 123 6.23 -0.99 10.75
CA THR A 123 6.15 0.46 10.49
C THR A 123 7.07 1.26 11.43
N ILE A 124 7.10 0.89 12.71
CA ILE A 124 7.97 1.51 13.70
C ILE A 124 9.45 1.24 13.41
N LEU A 125 9.79 0.03 12.92
CA LEU A 125 11.16 -0.34 12.52
C LEU A 125 11.73 0.56 11.40
N CYS A 126 10.89 1.21 10.62
CA CYS A 126 11.34 2.14 9.59
C CYS A 126 12.22 3.27 10.17
N LEU A 127 11.90 3.78 11.35
CA LEU A 127 12.65 4.87 11.99
C LEU A 127 14.08 4.46 12.36
N PRO A 128 14.31 3.39 13.16
CA PRO A 128 15.67 2.99 13.54
C PRO A 128 16.50 2.50 12.34
N VAL A 129 15.88 1.82 11.36
CA VAL A 129 16.59 1.38 10.16
C VAL A 129 17.02 2.57 9.31
N SER A 130 16.15 3.54 9.08
CA SER A 130 16.49 4.76 8.34
C SER A 130 17.58 5.56 9.04
N TRP A 131 17.52 5.68 10.37
CA TRP A 131 18.55 6.35 11.15
C TRP A 131 19.91 5.66 11.03
N LEU A 132 19.94 4.31 11.08
CA LEU A 132 21.17 3.55 10.88
C LEU A 132 21.78 3.78 9.50
N LEU A 133 20.94 3.79 8.45
CA LEU A 133 21.38 4.05 7.08
C LEU A 133 21.97 5.45 6.93
N PHE A 134 21.39 6.45 7.58
CA PHE A 134 21.95 7.81 7.61
C PHE A 134 23.30 7.88 8.32
N LYS A 135 23.48 7.13 9.42
CA LYS A 135 24.79 7.02 10.07
C LYS A 135 25.86 6.37 9.18
N LEU A 136 25.45 5.48 8.27
CA LEU A 136 26.32 4.85 7.29
C LEU A 136 26.61 5.75 6.06
N GLY A 137 26.12 7.01 6.08
CA GLY A 137 26.34 7.98 5.01
C GLY A 137 25.46 7.79 3.78
N MET A 138 24.37 7.01 3.90
CA MET A 138 23.43 6.82 2.79
C MET A 138 22.62 8.08 2.51
N PRO A 139 22.34 8.40 1.22
CA PRO A 139 21.59 9.58 0.84
C PRO A 139 20.12 9.51 1.31
N PRO A 140 19.42 10.67 1.44
CA PRO A 140 18.08 10.76 2.04
C PRO A 140 16.99 9.92 1.38
N TYR A 141 17.10 9.61 0.08
CA TYR A 141 16.11 8.79 -0.63
C TYR A 141 16.06 7.33 -0.15
N PHE A 142 17.08 6.85 0.58
CA PHE A 142 17.07 5.52 1.18
C PHE A 142 15.97 5.33 2.23
N VAL A 143 15.40 6.39 2.78
CA VAL A 143 14.19 6.28 3.62
C VAL A 143 13.05 5.64 2.84
N PHE A 144 12.81 6.08 1.61
CA PHE A 144 11.74 5.50 0.77
C PHE A 144 12.03 4.07 0.36
N VAL A 145 13.30 3.75 0.07
CA VAL A 145 13.72 2.38 -0.20
C VAL A 145 13.46 1.47 1.00
N THR A 146 13.77 1.94 2.21
CA THR A 146 13.46 1.24 3.46
C THR A 146 11.96 1.08 3.66
N MET A 147 11.17 2.12 3.41
CA MET A 147 9.71 2.06 3.50
C MET A 147 9.13 1.03 2.54
N ILE A 148 9.59 0.98 1.28
CA ILE A 148 9.16 0.00 0.28
C ILE A 148 9.56 -1.41 0.71
N GLY A 149 10.80 -1.61 1.15
CA GLY A 149 11.29 -2.91 1.60
C GLY A 149 10.51 -3.46 2.80
N LEU A 150 10.27 -2.65 3.82
CA LEU A 150 9.47 -3.02 4.99
C LEU A 150 7.99 -3.22 4.62
N CYS A 151 7.46 -2.44 3.66
CA CYS A 151 6.11 -2.60 3.15
C CYS A 151 5.93 -3.96 2.45
N ILE A 152 6.87 -4.37 1.62
CA ILE A 152 6.87 -5.67 0.96
C ILE A 152 6.99 -6.80 2.00
N LEU A 153 7.88 -6.67 2.97
CA LEU A 153 8.03 -7.64 4.05
C LEU A 153 6.73 -7.78 4.86
N ALA A 154 6.13 -6.65 5.24
CA ALA A 154 4.84 -6.63 5.91
C ALA A 154 3.73 -7.25 5.06
N HIS A 155 3.77 -7.07 3.73
CA HIS A 155 2.81 -7.70 2.81
C HIS A 155 2.95 -9.23 2.81
N ILE A 156 4.17 -9.75 2.78
CA ILE A 156 4.44 -11.19 2.88
C ILE A 156 3.89 -11.75 4.20
N ILE A 157 4.17 -11.08 5.32
CA ILE A 157 3.65 -11.49 6.64
C ILE A 157 2.12 -11.52 6.64
N ARG A 158 1.47 -10.50 6.05
CA ARG A 158 0.01 -10.45 5.92
C ARG A 158 -0.54 -11.63 5.11
N LEU A 159 0.09 -11.98 3.99
CA LEU A 159 -0.33 -13.12 3.17
C LEU A 159 -0.19 -14.45 3.93
N LEU A 160 0.91 -14.64 4.68
CA LEU A 160 1.10 -15.82 5.52
C LEU A 160 0.03 -15.90 6.63
N MET A 161 -0.29 -14.79 7.26
CA MET A 161 -1.35 -14.72 8.27
C MET A 161 -2.73 -15.00 7.67
N LEU A 162 -3.01 -14.50 6.48
CA LEU A 162 -4.26 -14.76 5.76
C LEU A 162 -4.40 -16.27 5.46
N GLN A 163 -3.34 -16.88 4.95
CA GLN A 163 -3.33 -18.33 4.65
C GLN A 163 -3.51 -19.18 5.90
N SER A 164 -2.90 -18.79 7.04
CA SER A 164 -3.07 -19.51 8.31
C SER A 164 -4.48 -19.36 8.91
N SER A 165 -5.15 -18.27 8.61
CA SER A 165 -6.50 -17.97 9.14
C SER A 165 -7.61 -18.56 8.29
N ILE A 166 -7.40 -18.74 6.98
CA ILE A 166 -8.40 -19.22 6.04
C ILE A 166 -7.73 -20.18 5.05
N SER A 167 -7.99 -21.47 5.21
CA SER A 167 -7.35 -22.55 4.45
C SER A 167 -7.62 -22.52 2.92
N VAL A 168 -8.57 -21.73 2.46
CA VAL A 168 -8.94 -21.62 1.05
C VAL A 168 -7.98 -20.70 0.28
N PHE A 169 -7.32 -19.75 0.96
CA PHE A 169 -6.37 -18.86 0.31
C PHE A 169 -5.02 -19.55 0.10
N THR A 170 -4.69 -19.79 -1.17
CA THR A 170 -3.37 -20.29 -1.56
C THR A 170 -2.56 -19.14 -2.16
N ILE A 171 -1.39 -18.85 -1.61
CA ILE A 171 -0.49 -17.77 -2.08
C ILE A 171 -0.16 -17.95 -3.57
N SER A 172 -0.05 -19.18 -4.06
CA SER A 172 0.19 -19.48 -5.47
C SER A 172 -0.86 -18.86 -6.41
N LYS A 173 -2.13 -18.80 -5.98
CA LYS A 173 -3.20 -18.14 -6.76
C LYS A 173 -3.15 -16.61 -6.72
N TYR A 174 -2.46 -16.03 -5.76
CA TYR A 174 -2.32 -14.59 -5.65
C TYR A 174 -1.23 -14.04 -6.57
N LEU A 175 -0.25 -14.85 -6.94
CA LEU A 175 0.89 -14.48 -7.79
C LEU A 175 0.62 -14.68 -9.29
N VAL A 176 -0.52 -15.25 -9.66
CA VAL A 176 -1.01 -15.47 -11.03
C VAL A 176 -2.15 -14.50 -11.34
#